data_15a7fe33d29ce8b71702f4101571b8d9
#
_entry.id   15a7fe33d29ce8b71702f4101571b8d9
#
_cell.length_a   1.000
_cell.length_b   1.000
_cell.length_c   1.000
_cell.angle_alpha   90.00
_cell.angle_beta   90.00
_cell.angle_gamma   90.00
#
_symmetry.space_group_name_H-M   'P 1'
#
loop_
_entity.id
_entity.type
_entity.pdbx_description
1 polymer ?
#
loop_
_entity_poly.entity_id
_entity_poly.type
_entity_poly.pdbx_seq_one_letter_code
_entity_poly.pdbx_strand_id
1 'polypeptide(L)'
;EIALEGEEKEMLEGACAEFSLYGSGGERMGVWRVYSDIRMKKDDRSLLKVIAPYIAWTLENGMTLVSLGGERKRLDSERYVHEQHLIENKRQNLVKKACLFLVAGITPFIDRVVNEVHKLVANDYLSDPIIKKGKYQYISELAGRINEYNDILASWIKMRQGSLSLTIENFELNPLFEVLQKSRKNYEQKGLAYSVEPTTAVVKADKALTLFMINTLAENARKYTPAGGEVRIYACESDDYVEISVTDNGPGLSEEDVCRILEEKVYDSGKIGISTAEDAEELRKNKGWGFGLMNCKGIIEKYRKTNALLKVCCFEIESTLGKGSRFYFRLPKGVRRIMGILLCLLLPMGYGCSEGKGSRQD
;
A
#
# COMPACT_ATOMS: atom_id res chain seq x y z
N GLU A 1 10.11 60.02 13.11
CA GLU A 1 10.09 59.36 11.80
C GLU A 1 11.42 58.70 11.57
N ILE A 2 11.41 57.50 11.02
CA ILE A 2 12.62 56.76 10.62
C ILE A 2 12.50 56.51 9.12
N ALA A 3 13.49 56.96 8.35
CA ALA A 3 13.63 56.64 6.93
C ALA A 3 14.85 55.75 6.75
N LEU A 4 14.63 54.55 6.17
CA LEU A 4 15.71 53.61 5.82
C LEU A 4 16.39 54.07 4.53
N GLU A 5 17.64 53.68 4.34
CA GLU A 5 18.40 54.01 3.12
C GLU A 5 17.73 53.38 1.89
N GLY A 6 17.43 54.21 0.88
CA GLY A 6 16.68 53.79 -0.32
C GLY A 6 15.16 54.05 -0.29
N GLU A 7 14.58 54.51 0.81
CA GLU A 7 13.20 54.98 0.86
C GLU A 7 13.13 56.49 0.63
N GLU A 8 12.65 56.96 -0.52
CA GLU A 8 12.26 58.33 -0.76
C GLU A 8 10.93 58.64 -0.06
N LYS A 9 11.00 59.13 1.20
CA LYS A 9 9.82 59.73 1.87
C LYS A 9 9.86 61.23 1.75
N GLU A 10 8.73 61.82 1.33
CA GLU A 10 8.54 63.25 1.36
C GLU A 10 8.92 63.83 2.75
N MET A 11 9.84 64.76 2.76
CA MET A 11 10.23 65.46 4.00
C MET A 11 9.06 66.25 4.54
N LEU A 12 8.57 65.87 5.70
CA LEU A 12 7.67 66.74 6.46
C LEU A 12 8.43 67.98 6.87
N GLU A 13 7.89 69.18 6.51
CA GLU A 13 8.47 70.44 6.89
C GLU A 13 8.49 70.58 8.41
N GLY A 14 9.66 70.87 9.01
CA GLY A 14 9.78 71.17 10.44
C GLY A 14 10.60 70.21 11.28
N ALA A 15 11.46 69.35 10.68
CA ALA A 15 12.36 68.49 11.46
C ALA A 15 13.29 69.27 12.36
N CYS A 16 13.24 69.03 13.69
CA CYS A 16 14.07 69.72 14.68
C CYS A 16 15.48 69.14 14.84
N ALA A 17 15.61 67.83 14.55
CA ALA A 17 16.90 67.13 14.63
C ALA A 17 16.88 65.89 13.76
N GLU A 18 18.05 65.62 13.15
CA GLU A 18 18.29 64.34 12.40
C GLU A 18 19.47 63.62 13.02
N PHE A 19 19.32 62.25 13.11
CA PHE A 19 20.34 61.36 13.62
C PHE A 19 20.56 60.23 12.61
N SER A 20 21.77 60.05 12.12
CA SER A 20 22.11 58.92 11.27
C SER A 20 22.14 57.66 12.12
N LEU A 21 21.49 56.60 11.64
CA LEU A 21 21.45 55.27 12.24
C LEU A 21 22.49 54.42 11.54
N TYR A 22 23.33 53.75 12.33
CA TYR A 22 24.40 52.90 11.83
C TYR A 22 24.19 51.47 12.38
N GLY A 23 24.34 50.45 11.51
CA GLY A 23 24.29 49.05 11.89
C GLY A 23 25.55 48.61 12.65
N SER A 24 25.53 47.37 13.11
CA SER A 24 26.63 46.77 13.86
C SER A 24 27.94 46.69 13.08
N GLY A 25 27.89 46.63 11.75
CA GLY A 25 29.03 46.66 10.83
C GLY A 25 29.55 48.09 10.52
N GLY A 26 28.89 49.14 11.05
CA GLY A 26 29.25 50.52 10.80
C GLY A 26 28.67 51.12 9.50
N GLU A 27 27.87 50.34 8.75
CA GLU A 27 27.13 50.84 7.58
C GLU A 27 25.98 51.74 8.01
N ARG A 28 25.67 52.73 7.16
CA ARG A 28 24.55 53.63 7.40
C ARG A 28 23.24 52.93 7.02
N MET A 29 22.37 52.69 7.99
CA MET A 29 21.07 52.03 7.78
C MET A 29 19.96 53.00 7.41
N GLY A 30 20.06 54.28 7.82
CA GLY A 30 19.01 55.29 7.59
C GLY A 30 19.17 56.50 8.46
N VAL A 31 18.09 57.28 8.56
CA VAL A 31 18.04 58.53 9.33
C VAL A 31 16.83 58.54 10.24
N TRP A 32 17.05 58.88 11.50
CA TRP A 32 15.98 59.12 12.46
C TRP A 32 15.72 60.63 12.55
N ARG A 33 14.53 61.07 12.16
CA ARG A 33 14.07 62.47 12.23
C ARG A 33 13.13 62.65 13.41
N VAL A 34 13.43 63.65 14.21
CA VAL A 34 12.63 64.03 15.38
C VAL A 34 11.99 65.38 15.13
N TYR A 35 10.68 65.40 15.30
CA TYR A 35 9.85 66.59 15.13
C TYR A 35 9.40 67.11 16.50
N SER A 36 9.36 68.39 16.73
CA SER A 36 8.87 68.98 17.98
C SER A 36 8.31 70.38 17.73
N ASP A 37 7.20 70.64 18.34
CA ASP A 37 6.56 72.00 18.30
C ASP A 37 7.29 73.01 19.18
N ILE A 38 8.21 72.53 20.02
CA ILE A 38 9.02 73.34 20.94
C ILE A 38 10.49 73.28 20.52
N ARG A 39 11.19 74.44 20.57
CA ARG A 39 12.62 74.52 20.27
C ARG A 39 13.42 73.57 21.20
N MET A 40 14.07 72.55 20.63
CA MET A 40 14.85 71.58 21.34
C MET A 40 16.06 72.13 22.05
N LYS A 41 16.23 71.91 23.35
CA LYS A 41 17.38 72.28 24.15
C LYS A 41 18.62 71.45 23.83
N LYS A 42 19.82 71.91 24.17
CA LYS A 42 21.08 71.20 23.93
C LYS A 42 21.12 69.84 24.65
N ASP A 43 20.57 69.79 25.83
CA ASP A 43 20.49 68.51 26.65
C ASP A 43 19.58 67.48 26.01
N ASP A 44 18.44 67.89 25.43
CA ASP A 44 17.51 66.98 24.74
C ASP A 44 18.17 66.31 23.52
N ARG A 45 18.94 67.10 22.74
CA ARG A 45 19.75 66.60 21.61
C ARG A 45 20.82 65.64 22.04
N SER A 46 21.46 65.85 23.20
CA SER A 46 22.47 64.97 23.74
C SER A 46 21.86 63.62 24.15
N LEU A 47 20.67 63.64 24.75
CA LEU A 47 19.92 62.45 25.13
C LEU A 47 19.53 61.63 23.88
N LEU A 48 19.00 62.28 22.85
CA LEU A 48 18.61 61.62 21.61
C LEU A 48 19.79 60.99 20.88
N LYS A 49 20.99 61.60 20.95
CA LYS A 49 22.22 60.98 20.42
C LYS A 49 22.58 59.68 21.12
N VAL A 50 22.31 59.55 22.42
CA VAL A 50 22.55 58.31 23.18
C VAL A 50 21.54 57.24 22.81
N ILE A 51 20.29 57.61 22.45
CA ILE A 51 19.21 56.70 22.11
C ILE A 51 19.34 56.18 20.66
N ALA A 52 19.88 56.96 19.73
CA ALA A 52 19.99 56.59 18.32
C ALA A 52 20.63 55.21 18.06
N PRO A 53 21.72 54.79 18.72
CA PRO A 53 22.30 53.46 18.55
C PRO A 53 21.37 52.33 18.97
N TYR A 54 20.55 52.50 20.00
CA TYR A 54 19.57 51.50 20.43
C TYR A 54 18.44 51.34 19.43
N ILE A 55 18.00 52.43 18.81
CA ILE A 55 17.02 52.39 17.72
C ILE A 55 17.62 51.64 16.51
N ALA A 56 18.87 51.97 16.12
CA ALA A 56 19.54 51.30 15.04
C ALA A 56 19.66 49.78 15.30
N TRP A 57 20.11 49.39 16.49
CA TRP A 57 20.20 47.97 16.89
C TRP A 57 18.85 47.26 16.88
N THR A 58 17.78 47.89 17.35
CA THR A 58 16.43 47.31 17.34
C THR A 58 15.93 47.12 15.92
N LEU A 59 16.17 48.05 15.01
CA LEU A 59 15.80 47.94 13.60
C LEU A 59 16.58 46.84 12.90
N GLU A 60 17.89 46.77 13.11
CA GLU A 60 18.77 45.76 12.55
C GLU A 60 18.32 44.36 12.96
N ASN A 61 18.03 44.15 14.25
CA ASN A 61 17.51 42.89 14.75
C ASN A 61 16.12 42.54 14.14
N GLY A 62 15.23 43.53 14.04
CA GLY A 62 13.92 43.37 13.41
C GLY A 62 14.03 42.94 11.94
N MET A 63 14.88 43.59 11.17
CA MET A 63 15.13 43.26 9.76
C MET A 63 15.75 41.86 9.61
N THR A 64 16.69 41.50 10.48
CA THR A 64 17.30 40.18 10.50
C THR A 64 16.27 39.08 10.82
N LEU A 65 15.38 39.31 11.80
CA LEU A 65 14.31 38.38 12.12
C LEU A 65 13.32 38.15 10.97
N VAL A 66 12.97 39.22 10.25
CA VAL A 66 12.08 39.13 9.08
C VAL A 66 12.77 38.37 7.96
N SER A 67 14.04 38.64 7.68
CA SER A 67 14.84 37.93 6.69
C SER A 67 14.95 36.41 7.02
N LEU A 68 15.32 36.06 8.25
CA LEU A 68 15.41 34.68 8.72
C LEU A 68 14.03 33.97 8.65
N GLY A 69 12.96 34.69 8.97
CA GLY A 69 11.60 34.17 8.83
C GLY A 69 11.23 33.83 7.39
N GLY A 70 11.65 34.67 6.44
CA GLY A 70 11.49 34.46 5.00
C GLY A 70 12.28 33.24 4.51
N GLU A 71 13.55 33.17 4.91
CA GLU A 71 14.43 32.06 4.53
C GLU A 71 13.95 30.70 5.10
N ARG A 72 13.50 30.69 6.35
CA ARG A 72 12.88 29.50 6.96
C ARG A 72 11.67 29.02 6.16
N LYS A 73 10.75 29.91 5.78
CA LYS A 73 9.58 29.56 4.96
C LYS A 73 9.99 28.99 3.61
N ARG A 74 11.03 29.54 2.98
CA ARG A 74 11.56 29.04 1.71
C ARG A 74 12.12 27.62 1.87
N LEU A 75 12.95 27.39 2.87
CA LEU A 75 13.54 26.08 3.16
C LEU A 75 12.46 25.03 3.52
N ASP A 76 11.44 25.40 4.28
CA ASP A 76 10.31 24.51 4.59
C ASP A 76 9.53 24.12 3.32
N SER A 77 9.35 25.07 2.39
CA SER A 77 8.71 24.80 1.10
C SER A 77 9.57 23.88 0.21
N GLU A 78 10.87 24.15 0.11
CA GLU A 78 11.80 23.29 -0.64
C GLU A 78 11.87 21.87 -0.08
N ARG A 79 11.90 21.74 1.26
CA ARG A 79 11.84 20.43 1.93
C ARG A 79 10.56 19.68 1.61
N TYR A 80 9.41 20.36 1.65
CA TYR A 80 8.13 19.76 1.29
C TYR A 80 8.11 19.24 -0.15
N VAL A 81 8.57 20.04 -1.12
CA VAL A 81 8.67 19.64 -2.53
C VAL A 81 9.61 18.44 -2.68
N HIS A 82 10.75 18.46 -2.01
CA HIS A 82 11.71 17.35 -2.04
C HIS A 82 11.10 16.06 -1.48
N GLU A 83 10.38 16.13 -0.36
CA GLU A 83 9.66 14.97 0.22
C GLU A 83 8.61 14.42 -0.76
N GLN A 84 7.85 15.29 -1.46
CA GLN A 84 6.90 14.86 -2.48
C GLN A 84 7.58 14.16 -3.66
N HIS A 85 8.71 14.68 -4.13
CA HIS A 85 9.51 14.03 -5.19
C HIS A 85 10.05 12.66 -4.75
N LEU A 86 10.50 12.53 -3.50
CA LEU A 86 10.94 11.24 -2.96
C LEU A 86 9.80 10.22 -2.91
N ILE A 87 8.61 10.65 -2.49
CA ILE A 87 7.41 9.79 -2.46
C ILE A 87 7.05 9.33 -3.88
N GLU A 88 7.02 10.26 -4.84
CA GLU A 88 6.68 9.94 -6.23
C GLU A 88 7.72 9.02 -6.89
N ASN A 89 9.01 9.26 -6.68
CA ASN A 89 10.09 8.39 -7.15
C ASN A 89 9.98 6.97 -6.55
N LYS A 90 9.67 6.87 -5.26
CA LYS A 90 9.41 5.58 -4.60
C LYS A 90 8.24 4.86 -5.25
N ARG A 91 7.15 5.59 -5.54
CA ARG A 91 5.96 5.07 -6.21
C ARG A 91 6.26 4.56 -7.61
N GLN A 92 6.98 5.33 -8.43
CA GLN A 92 7.36 4.95 -9.79
C GLN A 92 8.29 3.75 -9.82
N ASN A 93 9.28 3.69 -8.94
CA ASN A 93 10.18 2.54 -8.82
C ASN A 93 9.44 1.28 -8.41
N LEU A 94 8.43 1.40 -7.54
CA LEU A 94 7.59 0.28 -7.15
C LEU A 94 6.78 -0.27 -8.35
N VAL A 95 6.22 0.62 -9.17
CA VAL A 95 5.49 0.25 -10.39
C VAL A 95 6.42 -0.44 -11.38
N LYS A 96 7.62 0.11 -11.62
CA LYS A 96 8.63 -0.50 -12.49
C LYS A 96 9.00 -1.92 -12.03
N LYS A 97 9.21 -2.13 -10.73
CA LYS A 97 9.52 -3.46 -10.18
C LYS A 97 8.36 -4.43 -10.33
N ALA A 98 7.14 -3.98 -10.10
CA ALA A 98 5.96 -4.81 -10.33
C ALA A 98 5.85 -5.25 -11.79
N CYS A 99 6.04 -4.33 -12.73
CA CYS A 99 6.04 -4.67 -14.15
C CYS A 99 7.14 -5.68 -14.52
N LEU A 100 8.37 -5.51 -14.01
CA LEU A 100 9.46 -6.46 -14.24
C LEU A 100 9.16 -7.84 -13.65
N PHE A 101 8.60 -7.89 -12.43
CA PHE A 101 8.20 -9.14 -11.80
C PHE A 101 7.13 -9.89 -12.58
N LEU A 102 6.20 -9.15 -13.19
CA LEU A 102 5.15 -9.74 -14.01
C LEU A 102 5.67 -10.32 -15.31
N VAL A 103 6.51 -9.56 -15.99
CA VAL A 103 7.18 -10.06 -17.18
C VAL A 103 7.95 -11.33 -16.83
N ALA A 104 8.69 -11.35 -15.72
CA ALA A 104 9.41 -12.53 -15.26
C ALA A 104 8.50 -13.69 -14.83
N GLY A 105 7.32 -13.41 -14.26
CA GLY A 105 6.35 -14.42 -13.81
C GLY A 105 5.49 -14.99 -14.93
N ILE A 106 5.11 -14.17 -15.90
CA ILE A 106 4.24 -14.56 -17.02
C ILE A 106 5.07 -15.19 -18.16
N THR A 107 6.29 -14.71 -18.41
CA THR A 107 7.16 -15.20 -19.51
C THR A 107 7.27 -16.72 -19.56
N PRO A 108 7.50 -17.47 -18.46
CA PRO A 108 7.58 -18.94 -18.52
C PRO A 108 6.29 -19.61 -18.99
N PHE A 109 5.13 -19.03 -18.74
CA PHE A 109 3.85 -19.56 -19.23
C PHE A 109 3.67 -19.25 -20.71
N ILE A 110 4.04 -18.06 -21.16
CA ILE A 110 4.05 -17.68 -22.57
C ILE A 110 4.99 -18.59 -23.35
N ASP A 111 6.22 -18.79 -22.87
CA ASP A 111 7.20 -19.67 -23.51
C ASP A 111 6.70 -21.10 -23.65
N ARG A 112 6.00 -21.62 -22.63
CA ARG A 112 5.38 -22.94 -22.69
C ARG A 112 4.25 -23.00 -23.71
N VAL A 113 3.38 -21.99 -23.76
CA VAL A 113 2.31 -21.89 -24.77
C VAL A 113 2.92 -21.88 -26.16
N VAL A 114 3.91 -21.02 -26.40
CA VAL A 114 4.61 -20.90 -27.69
C VAL A 114 5.27 -22.22 -28.08
N ASN A 115 5.97 -22.87 -27.16
CA ASN A 115 6.61 -24.17 -27.41
C ASN A 115 5.59 -25.28 -27.72
N GLU A 116 4.46 -25.34 -27.03
CA GLU A 116 3.41 -26.34 -27.33
C GLU A 116 2.71 -26.04 -28.64
N VAL A 117 2.50 -24.77 -28.99
CA VAL A 117 1.97 -24.38 -30.31
C VAL A 117 2.97 -24.76 -31.41
N HIS A 118 4.26 -24.48 -31.24
CA HIS A 118 5.31 -24.89 -32.22
C HIS A 118 5.33 -26.41 -32.39
N LYS A 119 5.23 -27.19 -31.34
CA LYS A 119 5.12 -28.65 -31.41
C LYS A 119 3.86 -29.13 -32.14
N LEU A 120 2.74 -28.42 -31.99
CA LEU A 120 1.51 -28.74 -32.72
C LEU A 120 1.65 -28.42 -34.21
N VAL A 121 2.34 -27.33 -34.56
CA VAL A 121 2.59 -26.91 -35.96
C VAL A 121 3.64 -27.78 -36.62
N ALA A 122 4.73 -28.10 -35.91
CA ALA A 122 5.86 -28.87 -36.47
C ALA A 122 5.56 -30.38 -36.63
N ASN A 123 4.64 -30.93 -35.82
CA ASN A 123 4.29 -32.34 -35.83
C ASN A 123 2.96 -32.59 -36.57
N ASP A 124 3.02 -32.58 -37.87
CA ASP A 124 1.90 -32.99 -38.75
C ASP A 124 1.52 -34.47 -38.54
N TYR A 125 2.36 -35.23 -37.82
CA TYR A 125 2.22 -36.66 -37.56
C TYR A 125 1.33 -37.03 -36.35
N LEU A 126 0.78 -36.06 -35.61
CA LEU A 126 -0.18 -36.32 -34.54
C LEU A 126 -1.57 -36.59 -35.17
N SER A 127 -1.70 -37.77 -35.78
CA SER A 127 -2.95 -38.27 -36.36
C SER A 127 -4.00 -38.63 -35.29
N ASP A 128 -3.61 -38.72 -34.00
CA ASP A 128 -4.51 -39.09 -32.93
C ASP A 128 -5.29 -37.87 -32.40
N PRO A 129 -6.62 -37.84 -32.60
CA PRO A 129 -7.49 -36.76 -32.12
C PRO A 129 -7.47 -36.57 -30.60
N ILE A 130 -7.21 -37.64 -29.82
CA ILE A 130 -7.18 -37.60 -28.35
C ILE A 130 -5.98 -36.81 -27.88
N ILE A 131 -4.80 -37.05 -28.47
CA ILE A 131 -3.56 -36.37 -28.14
C ILE A 131 -3.65 -34.89 -28.52
N LYS A 132 -4.21 -34.55 -29.68
CA LYS A 132 -4.48 -33.16 -30.10
C LYS A 132 -5.39 -32.45 -29.09
N LYS A 133 -6.50 -33.07 -28.71
CA LYS A 133 -7.44 -32.50 -27.73
C LYS A 133 -6.77 -32.25 -26.36
N GLY A 134 -5.94 -33.17 -25.89
CA GLY A 134 -5.19 -33.00 -24.64
C GLY A 134 -4.22 -31.82 -24.67
N LYS A 135 -3.53 -31.60 -25.82
CA LYS A 135 -2.63 -30.47 -26.01
C LYS A 135 -3.37 -29.13 -26.08
N TYR A 136 -4.50 -29.05 -26.80
CA TYR A 136 -5.34 -27.85 -26.82
C TYR A 136 -5.88 -27.53 -25.42
N GLN A 137 -6.27 -28.53 -24.66
CA GLN A 137 -6.74 -28.35 -23.30
C GLN A 137 -5.62 -27.81 -22.39
N TYR A 138 -4.39 -28.34 -22.53
CA TYR A 138 -3.23 -27.83 -21.78
C TYR A 138 -2.88 -26.39 -22.15
N ILE A 139 -2.91 -26.01 -23.43
CA ILE A 139 -2.70 -24.61 -23.88
C ILE A 139 -3.78 -23.70 -23.32
N SER A 140 -5.04 -24.12 -23.31
CA SER A 140 -6.15 -23.38 -22.73
C SER A 140 -5.98 -23.19 -21.23
N GLU A 141 -5.51 -24.19 -20.50
CA GLU A 141 -5.19 -24.07 -19.07
C GLU A 141 -4.06 -23.07 -18.82
N LEU A 142 -3.00 -23.09 -19.65
CA LEU A 142 -1.89 -22.13 -19.56
C LEU A 142 -2.36 -20.69 -19.84
N ALA A 143 -3.21 -20.50 -20.85
CA ALA A 143 -3.79 -19.20 -21.20
C ALA A 143 -4.70 -18.69 -20.06
N GLY A 144 -5.49 -19.56 -19.45
CA GLY A 144 -6.29 -19.23 -18.26
C GLY A 144 -5.44 -18.72 -17.11
N ARG A 145 -4.29 -19.36 -16.84
CA ARG A 145 -3.35 -18.91 -15.80
C ARG A 145 -2.73 -17.55 -16.11
N ILE A 146 -2.36 -17.29 -17.37
CA ILE A 146 -1.86 -15.98 -17.78
C ILE A 146 -2.90 -14.90 -17.47
N ASN A 147 -4.18 -15.15 -17.77
CA ASN A 147 -5.26 -14.21 -17.47
C ASN A 147 -5.44 -14.02 -15.95
N GLU A 148 -5.41 -15.09 -15.16
CA GLU A 148 -5.47 -15.00 -13.69
C GLU A 148 -4.32 -14.13 -13.14
N TYR A 149 -3.10 -14.30 -13.62
CA TYR A 149 -1.97 -13.45 -13.25
C TYR A 149 -2.15 -11.99 -13.65
N ASN A 150 -2.70 -11.73 -14.84
CA ASN A 150 -3.01 -10.38 -15.30
C ASN A 150 -4.06 -9.69 -14.43
N ASP A 151 -5.12 -10.40 -14.02
CA ASP A 151 -6.16 -9.86 -13.15
C ASP A 151 -5.64 -9.54 -11.74
N ILE A 152 -4.84 -10.45 -11.18
CA ILE A 152 -4.15 -10.26 -9.91
C ILE A 152 -3.27 -9.01 -9.98
N LEU A 153 -2.56 -8.83 -11.08
CA LEU A 153 -1.72 -7.68 -11.30
C LEU A 153 -2.50 -6.38 -11.40
N ALA A 154 -3.51 -6.37 -12.25
CA ALA A 154 -4.35 -5.20 -12.43
C ALA A 154 -4.93 -4.75 -11.07
N SER A 155 -5.37 -5.70 -10.26
CA SER A 155 -5.83 -5.45 -8.89
C SER A 155 -4.72 -4.90 -7.99
N TRP A 156 -3.51 -5.45 -8.10
CA TRP A 156 -2.37 -4.98 -7.31
C TRP A 156 -1.92 -3.56 -7.71
N ILE A 157 -1.84 -3.26 -9.02
CA ILE A 157 -1.50 -1.91 -9.50
C ILE A 157 -2.54 -0.90 -9.00
N LYS A 158 -3.83 -1.19 -9.14
CA LYS A 158 -4.91 -0.35 -8.63
C LYS A 158 -4.80 -0.13 -7.12
N MET A 159 -4.48 -1.19 -6.36
CA MET A 159 -4.28 -1.10 -4.92
C MET A 159 -3.13 -0.16 -4.55
N ARG A 160 -2.01 -0.21 -5.27
CA ARG A 160 -0.83 0.62 -5.02
C ARG A 160 -1.01 2.08 -5.45
N GLN A 161 -1.79 2.33 -6.48
CA GLN A 161 -2.13 3.68 -6.92
C GLN A 161 -3.12 4.40 -5.97
N GLY A 162 -3.58 3.72 -4.92
CA GLY A 162 -4.59 4.27 -4.01
C GLY A 162 -6.01 4.29 -4.59
N SER A 163 -6.17 3.87 -5.86
CA SER A 163 -7.43 3.87 -6.59
C SER A 163 -8.27 2.60 -6.38
N LEU A 164 -7.74 1.60 -5.69
CA LEU A 164 -8.52 0.40 -5.36
C LEU A 164 -9.39 0.66 -4.13
N SER A 165 -10.67 0.77 -4.34
CA SER A 165 -11.65 0.54 -3.28
C SER A 165 -11.65 -0.95 -2.96
N LEU A 166 -11.33 -1.31 -1.70
CA LEU A 166 -11.47 -2.69 -1.24
C LEU A 166 -12.95 -3.07 -1.29
N THR A 167 -13.28 -4.14 -2.00
CA THR A 167 -14.64 -4.68 -2.02
C THR A 167 -14.80 -5.64 -0.85
N ILE A 168 -15.11 -5.07 0.34
CA ILE A 168 -15.30 -5.86 1.55
C ILE A 168 -16.73 -6.43 1.57
N GLU A 169 -16.83 -7.73 1.41
CA GLU A 169 -18.09 -8.48 1.42
C GLU A 169 -18.02 -9.72 2.30
N ASN A 170 -19.19 -10.23 2.70
CA ASN A 170 -19.28 -11.54 3.35
C ASN A 170 -19.33 -12.62 2.27
N PHE A 171 -18.42 -13.59 2.32
CA PHE A 171 -18.43 -14.73 1.40
C PHE A 171 -17.96 -16.02 2.08
N GLU A 172 -18.42 -17.14 1.56
CA GLU A 172 -17.97 -18.47 1.98
C GLU A 172 -16.60 -18.77 1.39
N LEU A 173 -15.71 -19.38 2.20
CA LEU A 173 -14.36 -19.75 1.76
C LEU A 173 -14.35 -21.01 0.89
N ASN A 174 -15.30 -21.92 1.06
CA ASN A 174 -15.30 -23.19 0.35
C ASN A 174 -15.22 -23.08 -1.18
N PRO A 175 -15.95 -22.16 -1.85
CA PRO A 175 -15.80 -21.95 -3.30
C PRO A 175 -14.39 -21.56 -3.73
N LEU A 176 -13.63 -20.80 -2.89
CA LEU A 176 -12.23 -20.49 -3.14
C LEU A 176 -11.35 -21.74 -2.99
N PHE A 177 -11.62 -22.57 -2.00
CA PHE A 177 -10.92 -23.82 -1.76
C PHE A 177 -11.14 -24.84 -2.90
N GLU A 178 -12.32 -24.88 -3.49
CA GLU A 178 -12.60 -25.68 -4.68
C GLU A 178 -11.78 -25.25 -5.91
N VAL A 179 -11.56 -23.92 -6.07
CA VAL A 179 -10.66 -23.40 -7.13
C VAL A 179 -9.23 -23.88 -6.89
N LEU A 180 -8.76 -23.87 -5.64
CA LEU A 180 -7.42 -24.34 -5.28
C LEU A 180 -7.28 -25.86 -5.51
N GLN A 181 -8.30 -26.65 -5.23
CA GLN A 181 -8.29 -28.09 -5.49
C GLN A 181 -8.06 -28.43 -6.98
N LYS A 182 -8.54 -27.62 -7.92
CA LYS A 182 -8.30 -27.82 -9.35
C LYS A 182 -6.80 -27.78 -9.72
N SER A 183 -5.97 -27.16 -8.88
CA SER A 183 -4.51 -27.11 -9.06
C SER A 183 -3.78 -28.36 -8.61
N ARG A 184 -4.46 -29.37 -8.07
CA ARG A 184 -3.90 -30.62 -7.51
C ARG A 184 -2.92 -31.32 -8.45
N LYS A 185 -3.22 -31.42 -9.74
CA LYS A 185 -2.34 -32.03 -10.74
C LYS A 185 -0.93 -31.44 -10.79
N ASN A 186 -0.78 -30.15 -10.50
CA ASN A 186 0.54 -29.50 -10.52
C ASN A 186 1.42 -29.91 -9.35
N TYR A 187 0.81 -30.25 -8.22
CA TYR A 187 1.50 -30.75 -7.04
C TYR A 187 1.86 -32.22 -7.25
N GLU A 188 0.94 -33.03 -7.77
CA GLU A 188 1.16 -34.44 -8.12
C GLU A 188 2.28 -34.60 -9.16
N GLN A 189 2.35 -33.71 -10.17
CA GLN A 189 3.45 -33.72 -11.16
C GLN A 189 4.82 -33.45 -10.53
N LYS A 190 4.86 -32.73 -9.39
CA LYS A 190 6.08 -32.53 -8.61
C LYS A 190 6.33 -33.65 -7.59
N GLY A 191 5.42 -34.62 -7.50
CA GLY A 191 5.48 -35.72 -6.50
C GLY A 191 5.12 -35.25 -5.09
N LEU A 192 4.24 -34.21 -4.96
CA LEU A 192 3.77 -33.73 -3.68
C LEU A 192 2.38 -34.23 -3.37
N ALA A 193 2.16 -34.64 -2.11
CA ALA A 193 0.82 -34.79 -1.58
C ALA A 193 0.18 -33.41 -1.41
N TYR A 194 -1.06 -33.22 -1.89
CA TYR A 194 -1.77 -31.97 -1.82
C TYR A 194 -3.18 -32.17 -1.30
N SER A 195 -3.52 -31.46 -0.24
CA SER A 195 -4.83 -31.51 0.38
C SER A 195 -5.37 -30.10 0.65
N VAL A 196 -6.65 -29.92 0.37
CA VAL A 196 -7.41 -28.71 0.72
C VAL A 196 -8.62 -29.19 1.52
N GLU A 197 -8.70 -28.80 2.78
CA GLU A 197 -9.78 -29.20 3.66
C GLU A 197 -11.04 -28.36 3.40
N PRO A 198 -12.19 -29.00 3.19
CA PRO A 198 -13.43 -28.26 3.04
C PRO A 198 -13.75 -27.47 4.32
N THR A 199 -14.35 -26.29 4.16
CA THR A 199 -14.71 -25.42 5.27
C THR A 199 -16.09 -24.83 5.08
N THR A 200 -16.77 -24.58 6.19
CA THR A 200 -18.04 -23.83 6.22
C THR A 200 -17.84 -22.37 6.63
N ALA A 201 -16.61 -21.96 6.80
CA ALA A 201 -16.24 -20.64 7.27
C ALA A 201 -16.70 -19.52 6.31
N VAL A 202 -17.26 -18.46 6.89
CA VAL A 202 -17.61 -17.22 6.19
C VAL A 202 -16.68 -16.13 6.67
N VAL A 203 -16.10 -15.39 5.76
CA VAL A 203 -15.21 -14.26 6.07
C VAL A 203 -15.76 -12.95 5.52
N LYS A 204 -15.34 -11.84 6.13
CA LYS A 204 -15.66 -10.49 5.68
C LYS A 204 -14.39 -9.82 5.14
N ALA A 205 -14.16 -9.92 3.85
CA ALA A 205 -12.93 -9.45 3.20
C ALA A 205 -13.17 -9.20 1.70
N ASP A 206 -12.13 -8.86 0.97
CA ASP A 206 -12.12 -8.84 -0.49
C ASP A 206 -11.83 -10.26 -1.01
N LYS A 207 -12.78 -10.82 -1.76
CA LYS A 207 -12.73 -12.20 -2.24
C LYS A 207 -11.55 -12.45 -3.17
N ALA A 208 -11.26 -11.52 -4.09
CA ALA A 208 -10.17 -11.67 -5.06
C ALA A 208 -8.80 -11.60 -4.37
N LEU A 209 -8.62 -10.67 -3.42
CA LEU A 209 -7.39 -10.54 -2.66
C LEU A 209 -7.19 -11.73 -1.70
N THR A 210 -8.27 -12.30 -1.16
CA THR A 210 -8.19 -13.50 -0.32
C THR A 210 -7.70 -14.69 -1.14
N LEU A 211 -8.28 -14.94 -2.32
CA LEU A 211 -7.82 -15.99 -3.24
C LEU A 211 -6.35 -15.79 -3.65
N PHE A 212 -5.97 -14.53 -3.95
CA PHE A 212 -4.58 -14.19 -4.26
C PHE A 212 -3.61 -14.57 -3.13
N MET A 213 -3.93 -14.21 -1.88
CA MET A 213 -3.08 -14.54 -0.74
C MET A 213 -2.92 -16.04 -0.58
N ILE A 214 -4.01 -16.81 -0.65
CA ILE A 214 -3.96 -18.27 -0.52
C ILE A 214 -3.13 -18.88 -1.66
N ASN A 215 -3.37 -18.48 -2.91
CA ASN A 215 -2.60 -18.97 -4.06
C ASN A 215 -1.10 -18.66 -3.91
N THR A 216 -0.76 -17.47 -3.44
CA THR A 216 0.63 -17.07 -3.21
C THR A 216 1.33 -17.96 -2.20
N LEU A 217 0.65 -18.27 -1.08
CA LEU A 217 1.19 -19.14 -0.03
C LEU A 217 1.30 -20.59 -0.53
N ALA A 218 0.29 -21.07 -1.24
CA ALA A 218 0.25 -22.41 -1.81
C ALA A 218 1.35 -22.64 -2.87
N GLU A 219 1.58 -21.65 -3.76
CA GLU A 219 2.66 -21.72 -4.75
C GLU A 219 4.05 -21.65 -4.09
N ASN A 220 4.20 -20.90 -3.00
CA ASN A 220 5.44 -20.91 -2.22
C ASN A 220 5.67 -22.28 -1.60
N ALA A 221 4.66 -22.88 -0.95
CA ALA A 221 4.74 -24.22 -0.40
C ALA A 221 5.12 -25.23 -1.49
N ARG A 222 4.43 -25.21 -2.66
CA ARG A 222 4.77 -26.05 -3.81
C ARG A 222 6.20 -25.87 -4.28
N LYS A 223 6.70 -24.64 -4.32
CA LYS A 223 8.04 -24.32 -4.82
C LYS A 223 9.13 -24.88 -3.94
N TYR A 224 9.00 -24.75 -2.64
CA TYR A 224 10.05 -25.05 -1.67
C TYR A 224 9.99 -26.46 -1.08
N THR A 225 8.83 -27.12 -1.10
CA THR A 225 8.70 -28.51 -0.65
C THR A 225 9.35 -29.45 -1.68
N PRO A 226 10.26 -30.35 -1.27
CA PRO A 226 10.86 -31.36 -2.13
C PRO A 226 9.84 -32.41 -2.56
N ALA A 227 10.16 -33.17 -3.61
CA ALA A 227 9.35 -34.32 -4.02
C ALA A 227 9.21 -35.32 -2.87
N GLY A 228 8.03 -35.92 -2.74
CA GLY A 228 7.66 -36.79 -1.60
C GLY A 228 7.11 -36.00 -0.40
N GLY A 229 7.11 -34.68 -0.45
CA GLY A 229 6.55 -33.84 0.61
C GLY A 229 5.03 -33.66 0.51
N GLU A 230 4.51 -32.86 1.45
CA GLU A 230 3.08 -32.58 1.60
C GLU A 230 2.82 -31.09 1.69
N VAL A 231 1.72 -30.63 1.07
CA VAL A 231 1.17 -29.29 1.21
C VAL A 231 -0.30 -29.38 1.56
N ARG A 232 -0.71 -28.73 2.65
CA ARG A 232 -2.06 -28.75 3.17
C ARG A 232 -2.60 -27.34 3.35
N ILE A 233 -3.84 -27.11 2.92
CA ILE A 233 -4.57 -25.85 3.06
C ILE A 233 -5.82 -26.09 3.89
N TYR A 234 -6.03 -25.28 4.93
CA TYR A 234 -7.19 -25.40 5.80
C TYR A 234 -7.56 -24.06 6.42
N ALA A 235 -8.76 -23.99 6.99
CA ALA A 235 -9.23 -22.82 7.74
C ALA A 235 -9.75 -23.22 9.11
N CYS A 236 -9.42 -22.42 10.12
CA CYS A 236 -9.92 -22.57 11.49
C CYS A 236 -10.75 -21.34 11.87
N GLU A 237 -11.97 -21.58 12.36
CA GLU A 237 -12.84 -20.52 12.85
C GLU A 237 -12.58 -20.25 14.33
N SER A 238 -12.52 -18.95 14.70
CA SER A 238 -12.57 -18.45 16.07
C SER A 238 -13.84 -17.60 16.26
N ASP A 239 -13.99 -16.98 17.41
CA ASP A 239 -15.16 -16.14 17.70
C ASP A 239 -15.19 -14.89 16.79
N ASP A 240 -14.05 -14.23 16.61
CA ASP A 240 -13.94 -12.94 15.90
C ASP A 240 -13.33 -13.04 14.51
N TYR A 241 -12.60 -14.12 14.21
CA TYR A 241 -11.84 -14.27 12.97
C TYR A 241 -11.86 -15.68 12.44
N VAL A 242 -11.50 -15.80 11.19
CA VAL A 242 -11.16 -17.06 10.53
C VAL A 242 -9.67 -17.00 10.16
N GLU A 243 -8.93 -18.02 10.56
CA GLU A 243 -7.53 -18.19 10.25
C GLU A 243 -7.39 -19.15 9.07
N ILE A 244 -6.73 -18.71 8.01
CA ILE A 244 -6.49 -19.48 6.79
C ILE A 244 -5.01 -19.83 6.75
N SER A 245 -4.71 -21.12 6.71
CA SER A 245 -3.36 -21.67 6.84
C SER A 245 -2.96 -22.48 5.62
N VAL A 246 -1.70 -22.32 5.21
CA VAL A 246 -1.01 -23.18 4.26
C VAL A 246 0.20 -23.78 4.98
N THR A 247 0.25 -25.11 5.08
CA THR A 247 1.35 -25.83 5.72
C THR A 247 2.10 -26.65 4.70
N ASP A 248 3.40 -26.77 4.90
CA ASP A 248 4.28 -27.65 4.14
C ASP A 248 5.27 -28.35 5.09
N ASN A 249 5.74 -29.51 4.69
CA ASN A 249 6.80 -30.25 5.35
C ASN A 249 8.15 -30.13 4.60
N GLY A 250 8.39 -28.96 4.01
CA GLY A 250 9.62 -28.62 3.34
C GLY A 250 10.80 -28.38 4.29
N PRO A 251 11.87 -27.71 3.83
CA PRO A 251 13.07 -27.48 4.62
C PRO A 251 12.87 -26.56 5.82
N GLY A 252 11.73 -25.86 5.91
CA GLY A 252 11.50 -24.85 6.93
C GLY A 252 12.36 -23.61 6.75
N LEU A 253 12.22 -22.67 7.69
CA LEU A 253 12.92 -21.39 7.76
C LEU A 253 13.64 -21.27 9.09
N SER A 254 14.77 -20.57 9.10
CA SER A 254 15.43 -20.16 10.33
C SER A 254 14.63 -19.05 11.02
N GLU A 255 14.81 -18.87 12.33
CA GLU A 255 14.19 -17.75 13.07
C GLU A 255 14.61 -16.40 12.49
N GLU A 256 15.85 -16.25 12.04
CA GLU A 256 16.36 -15.04 11.38
C GLU A 256 15.64 -14.76 10.07
N ASP A 257 15.37 -15.81 9.26
CA ASP A 257 14.63 -15.67 8.00
C ASP A 257 13.16 -15.33 8.25
N VAL A 258 12.53 -15.93 9.26
CA VAL A 258 11.15 -15.60 9.67
C VAL A 258 11.08 -14.13 10.13
N CYS A 259 11.97 -13.70 11.03
CA CYS A 259 12.06 -12.30 11.47
C CYS A 259 12.27 -11.37 10.28
N ARG A 260 13.21 -11.68 9.39
CA ARG A 260 13.48 -10.88 8.20
C ARG A 260 12.25 -10.75 7.29
N ILE A 261 11.52 -11.82 7.03
CA ILE A 261 10.29 -11.80 6.22
C ILE A 261 9.20 -10.96 6.90
N LEU A 262 9.05 -11.05 8.23
CA LEU A 262 8.04 -10.33 8.98
C LEU A 262 8.41 -8.88 9.24
N GLU A 263 9.70 -8.57 9.50
CA GLU A 263 10.18 -7.24 9.84
C GLU A 263 10.59 -6.42 8.63
N GLU A 264 10.98 -7.05 7.52
CA GLU A 264 11.30 -6.32 6.28
C GLU A 264 10.14 -5.38 5.97
N LYS A 265 10.39 -4.11 6.31
CA LYS A 265 9.43 -3.04 5.94
C LYS A 265 9.26 -3.14 4.45
N VAL A 266 8.02 -3.22 4.01
CA VAL A 266 7.58 -3.22 2.61
C VAL A 266 8.26 -2.11 1.79
N TYR A 267 9.07 -1.26 2.42
CA TYR A 267 9.69 -0.05 1.91
C TYR A 267 11.11 0.17 2.44
N ASP A 268 12.02 -0.77 2.32
CA ASP A 268 13.42 -0.38 2.41
C ASP A 268 13.86 0.25 1.08
N SER A 269 13.77 1.59 1.05
CA SER A 269 14.09 2.40 -0.12
C SER A 269 15.58 2.46 -0.46
N GLY A 270 16.45 1.93 0.40
CA GLY A 270 17.90 1.95 0.23
C GLY A 270 18.47 0.87 -0.69
N LYS A 271 17.72 -0.22 -0.94
CA LYS A 271 18.14 -1.33 -1.81
C LYS A 271 17.37 -1.40 -3.12
N ILE A 272 16.68 -0.34 -3.50
CA ILE A 272 15.80 -0.30 -4.69
C ILE A 272 16.46 0.50 -5.82
N GLY A 273 17.63 0.07 -6.23
CA GLY A 273 18.24 0.51 -7.47
C GLY A 273 18.54 -0.71 -8.34
N ILE A 274 17.60 -1.15 -9.18
CA ILE A 274 17.98 -1.96 -10.34
C ILE A 274 18.43 -0.95 -11.39
N SER A 275 19.74 -0.71 -11.46
CA SER A 275 20.34 0.17 -12.46
C SER A 275 21.08 -0.60 -13.55
N THR A 276 21.24 -1.92 -13.42
CA THR A 276 22.03 -2.70 -14.38
C THR A 276 21.39 -4.06 -14.73
N ALA A 277 21.80 -4.62 -15.86
CA ALA A 277 21.43 -5.98 -16.28
C ALA A 277 21.89 -7.06 -15.27
N GLU A 278 22.93 -6.78 -14.50
CA GLU A 278 23.47 -7.64 -13.45
C GLU A 278 22.51 -7.79 -12.27
N ASP A 279 21.82 -6.71 -11.87
CA ASP A 279 20.77 -6.75 -10.82
C ASP A 279 19.59 -7.63 -11.24
N ALA A 280 19.24 -7.66 -12.54
CA ALA A 280 18.18 -8.52 -13.07
C ALA A 280 18.58 -10.00 -13.08
N GLU A 281 19.88 -10.29 -13.24
CA GLU A 281 20.42 -11.65 -13.22
C GLU A 281 20.59 -12.16 -11.79
N GLU A 282 20.92 -11.29 -10.85
CA GLU A 282 20.95 -11.57 -9.40
C GLU A 282 19.52 -11.82 -8.83
N LEU A 283 18.52 -11.10 -9.34
CA LEU A 283 17.10 -11.37 -9.05
C LEU A 283 16.63 -12.71 -9.64
N ARG A 284 17.19 -13.17 -10.75
CA ARG A 284 16.94 -14.51 -11.31
C ARG A 284 17.65 -15.60 -10.50
N LYS A 285 18.84 -15.33 -9.98
CA LYS A 285 19.64 -16.26 -9.15
C LYS A 285 19.14 -16.31 -7.71
N ASN A 286 18.70 -15.19 -7.14
CA ASN A 286 18.04 -15.12 -5.84
C ASN A 286 16.58 -15.56 -6.00
N LYS A 287 16.40 -16.87 -6.04
CA LYS A 287 15.16 -17.65 -6.13
C LYS A 287 13.95 -16.97 -5.42
N GLY A 288 13.44 -15.84 -5.98
CA GLY A 288 12.07 -15.37 -5.78
C GLY A 288 11.58 -15.16 -4.34
N TRP A 289 12.47 -14.87 -3.39
CA TRP A 289 12.09 -14.51 -2.03
C TRP A 289 11.53 -13.08 -2.02
N GLY A 290 10.29 -12.91 -1.63
CA GLY A 290 9.85 -11.66 -1.09
C GLY A 290 8.59 -11.05 -1.69
N PHE A 291 8.41 -10.98 -3.02
CA PHE A 291 7.29 -10.20 -3.58
C PHE A 291 5.91 -10.77 -3.26
N GLY A 292 5.74 -12.09 -3.31
CA GLY A 292 4.47 -12.73 -2.99
C GLY A 292 4.07 -12.51 -1.53
N LEU A 293 4.97 -12.85 -0.61
CA LEU A 293 4.74 -12.69 0.83
C LEU A 293 4.63 -11.20 1.22
N MET A 294 5.45 -10.35 0.63
CA MET A 294 5.38 -8.90 0.81
C MET A 294 4.03 -8.32 0.37
N ASN A 295 3.44 -8.86 -0.70
CA ASN A 295 2.10 -8.46 -1.15
C ASN A 295 1.04 -8.93 -0.17
N CYS A 296 1.10 -10.16 0.34
CA CYS A 296 0.19 -10.66 1.36
C CYS A 296 0.23 -9.75 2.61
N LYS A 297 1.42 -9.42 3.10
CA LYS A 297 1.62 -8.49 4.21
C LYS A 297 1.03 -7.10 3.91
N GLY A 298 1.28 -6.54 2.72
CA GLY A 298 0.76 -5.25 2.30
C GLY A 298 -0.77 -5.20 2.22
N ILE A 299 -1.42 -6.30 1.79
CA ILE A 299 -2.88 -6.44 1.79
C ILE A 299 -3.42 -6.41 3.22
N ILE A 300 -2.82 -7.19 4.11
CA ILE A 300 -3.21 -7.25 5.52
C ILE A 300 -3.02 -5.88 6.21
N GLU A 301 -1.91 -5.20 5.97
CA GLU A 301 -1.69 -3.84 6.50
C GLU A 301 -2.74 -2.85 5.99
N LYS A 302 -3.13 -2.95 4.72
CA LYS A 302 -4.18 -2.11 4.17
C LYS A 302 -5.54 -2.41 4.81
N TYR A 303 -5.88 -3.68 5.03
CA TYR A 303 -7.09 -4.07 5.76
C TYR A 303 -7.12 -3.41 7.14
N ARG A 304 -6.06 -3.55 7.93
CA ARG A 304 -5.95 -2.97 9.28
C ARG A 304 -6.13 -1.45 9.33
N LYS A 305 -5.73 -0.75 8.26
CA LYS A 305 -5.85 0.71 8.15
C LYS A 305 -7.22 1.19 7.68
N THR A 306 -8.01 0.31 7.06
CA THR A 306 -9.28 0.70 6.41
C THR A 306 -10.44 0.77 7.40
N ASN A 307 -10.54 -0.18 8.34
CA ASN A 307 -11.67 -0.25 9.27
C ASN A 307 -11.25 -0.90 10.60
N ALA A 308 -11.89 -0.48 11.71
CA ALA A 308 -11.66 -1.04 13.03
C ALA A 308 -11.97 -2.55 13.12
N LEU A 309 -12.99 -3.04 12.39
CA LEU A 309 -13.32 -4.47 12.32
C LEU A 309 -12.22 -5.31 11.66
N LEU A 310 -11.40 -4.70 10.80
CA LEU A 310 -10.31 -5.38 10.10
C LEU A 310 -8.99 -5.37 10.90
N LYS A 311 -8.98 -4.86 12.12
CA LYS A 311 -7.80 -4.88 13.01
C LYS A 311 -7.38 -6.29 13.42
N VAL A 312 -8.30 -7.26 13.39
CA VAL A 312 -8.03 -8.67 13.65
C VAL A 312 -7.16 -9.34 12.56
N CYS A 313 -7.07 -8.70 11.38
CA CYS A 313 -6.24 -9.21 10.29
C CYS A 313 -4.77 -9.22 10.72
N CYS A 314 -4.11 -10.37 10.57
CA CYS A 314 -2.67 -10.54 10.74
C CYS A 314 -2.12 -11.43 9.64
N PHE A 315 -0.82 -11.39 9.44
CA PHE A 315 -0.06 -12.30 8.60
C PHE A 315 1.11 -12.81 9.43
N GLU A 316 1.21 -14.11 9.62
CA GLU A 316 2.18 -14.75 10.51
C GLU A 316 2.82 -15.97 9.85
N ILE A 317 3.98 -16.35 10.37
CA ILE A 317 4.76 -17.48 9.90
C ILE A 317 5.22 -18.28 11.11
N GLU A 318 4.91 -19.57 11.14
CA GLU A 318 5.45 -20.55 12.05
C GLU A 318 6.30 -21.52 11.25
N SER A 319 7.59 -21.60 11.56
CA SER A 319 8.49 -22.47 10.82
C SER A 319 9.59 -23.02 11.73
N THR A 320 10.00 -24.24 11.45
CA THR A 320 11.14 -24.87 12.11
C THR A 320 12.03 -25.48 11.04
N LEU A 321 13.31 -25.16 11.07
CA LEU A 321 14.27 -25.67 10.12
C LEU A 321 14.27 -27.22 10.13
N GLY A 322 14.14 -27.83 8.96
CA GLY A 322 14.04 -29.27 8.75
C GLY A 322 12.67 -29.90 9.04
N LYS A 323 11.66 -29.13 9.49
CA LYS A 323 10.32 -29.67 9.80
C LYS A 323 9.22 -29.13 8.89
N GLY A 324 9.48 -27.99 8.22
CA GLY A 324 8.51 -27.33 7.35
C GLY A 324 8.04 -25.99 7.86
N SER A 325 7.02 -25.44 7.20
CA SER A 325 6.51 -24.11 7.50
C SER A 325 4.98 -24.10 7.49
N ARG A 326 4.43 -23.19 8.29
CA ARG A 326 3.03 -22.81 8.30
C ARG A 326 2.94 -21.32 8.09
N PHE A 327 2.35 -20.91 6.97
CA PHE A 327 2.01 -19.52 6.68
C PHE A 327 0.53 -19.35 6.87
N TYR A 328 0.12 -18.32 7.63
CA TYR A 328 -1.30 -18.09 7.84
C TYR A 328 -1.63 -16.60 7.93
N PHE A 329 -2.88 -16.31 7.66
CA PHE A 329 -3.44 -14.99 7.86
C PHE A 329 -4.85 -15.08 8.40
N ARG A 330 -5.26 -14.02 9.15
CA ARG A 330 -6.56 -13.91 9.77
C ARG A 330 -7.40 -12.88 9.06
N LEU A 331 -8.67 -13.23 8.85
CA LEU A 331 -9.69 -12.33 8.34
C LEU A 331 -10.86 -12.30 9.31
N PRO A 332 -11.59 -11.17 9.41
CA PRO A 332 -12.78 -11.08 10.25
C PRO A 332 -13.80 -12.16 9.88
N LYS A 333 -14.42 -12.76 10.89
CA LYS A 333 -15.53 -13.68 10.68
C LYS A 333 -16.68 -12.94 10.00
N GLY A 334 -17.22 -13.54 8.97
CA GLY A 334 -18.37 -13.01 8.23
C GLY A 334 -19.69 -13.57 8.79
N VAL A 335 -20.76 -12.91 8.40
CA VAL A 335 -22.13 -13.37 8.76
C VAL A 335 -22.72 -14.09 7.56
N ARG A 336 -23.20 -15.33 7.77
CA ARG A 336 -23.98 -16.02 6.74
C ARG A 336 -25.25 -15.22 6.43
N ARG A 337 -25.50 -14.93 5.16
CA ARG A 337 -26.81 -14.46 4.72
C ARG A 337 -27.77 -15.65 4.89
N ILE A 338 -28.52 -15.68 5.98
CA ILE A 338 -29.73 -16.48 6.06
C ILE A 338 -30.67 -15.87 5.03
N MET A 339 -30.87 -16.55 3.91
CA MET A 339 -31.89 -16.13 2.94
C MET A 339 -33.22 -16.07 3.70
N GLY A 340 -33.80 -14.87 3.69
CA GLY A 340 -35.02 -14.54 4.46
C GLY A 340 -36.30 -15.26 3.98
N ILE A 341 -36.28 -16.59 3.96
CA ILE A 341 -37.47 -17.41 3.72
C ILE A 341 -38.22 -17.69 5.04
N LEU A 342 -37.59 -17.46 6.20
CA LEU A 342 -38.23 -17.77 7.49
C LEU A 342 -38.99 -16.61 8.12
N LEU A 343 -38.93 -15.38 7.57
CA LEU A 343 -39.65 -14.24 8.16
C LEU A 343 -41.10 -14.09 7.65
N CYS A 344 -41.47 -14.81 6.56
CA CYS A 344 -42.84 -14.81 6.06
C CYS A 344 -43.74 -15.86 6.73
N LEU A 345 -43.21 -16.76 7.54
CA LEU A 345 -43.99 -17.82 8.20
C LEU A 345 -44.36 -17.49 9.66
N LEU A 346 -43.97 -16.31 10.17
CA LEU A 346 -44.28 -15.89 11.54
C LEU A 346 -45.18 -14.65 11.64
N LEU A 347 -45.79 -14.21 10.52
CA LEU A 347 -46.88 -13.25 10.62
C LEU A 347 -48.19 -14.02 10.87
N PRO A 348 -48.83 -13.85 12.00
CA PRO A 348 -50.10 -14.50 12.27
C PRO A 348 -51.15 -13.95 11.29
N MET A 349 -51.74 -14.85 10.52
CA MET A 349 -53.01 -14.61 9.87
C MET A 349 -54.09 -14.39 10.94
N GLY A 350 -54.28 -13.18 11.27
CA GLY A 350 -55.34 -12.78 12.18
C GLY A 350 -55.73 -11.36 11.88
N TYR A 351 -56.77 -11.23 11.08
CA TYR A 351 -57.94 -10.42 11.46
C TYR A 351 -59.05 -10.62 10.43
N GLY A 352 -60.07 -11.18 10.99
CA GLY A 352 -61.32 -11.51 10.40
C GLY A 352 -62.14 -10.30 10.00
N CYS A 353 -63.04 -10.61 9.12
CA CYS A 353 -64.18 -9.85 8.74
C CYS A 353 -64.93 -9.24 9.93
N SER A 354 -65.30 -7.97 9.80
CA SER A 354 -66.52 -7.47 10.38
C SER A 354 -67.31 -6.76 9.31
N GLU A 355 -68.43 -7.39 8.96
CA GLU A 355 -69.54 -6.78 8.24
C GLU A 355 -70.04 -5.56 9.01
N GLY A 356 -70.25 -4.49 8.31
CA GLY A 356 -71.01 -3.30 8.77
C GLY A 356 -72.00 -2.90 7.71
N LYS A 357 -73.21 -3.41 7.88
CA LYS A 357 -74.44 -2.93 7.20
C LYS A 357 -74.76 -1.49 7.61
N GLY A 358 -75.36 -0.74 6.71
CA GLY A 358 -76.14 0.46 7.04
C GLY A 358 -76.14 1.44 5.90
N SER A 359 -77.02 1.37 5.00
CA SER A 359 -78.35 2.03 4.81
C SER A 359 -78.25 3.49 4.36
N ARG A 360 -78.63 3.69 3.12
CA ARG A 360 -79.69 4.58 2.49
C ARG A 360 -79.80 6.04 2.93
N GLN A 361 -80.06 6.76 1.86
CA GLN A 361 -80.80 8.04 1.73
C GLN A 361 -79.89 9.26 1.60
N ASP A 362 -79.92 10.15 0.67
CA ASP A 362 -80.87 10.47 -0.46
C ASP A 362 -80.02 10.93 -1.68
#